data_32e7a8e41925bf5e37a8e836444750a3
#
_entry.id   32e7a8e41925bf5e37a8e836444750a3
#
_cell.length_a   1.000
_cell.length_b   1.000
_cell.length_c   1.000
_cell.angle_alpha   90.00
_cell.angle_beta   90.00
_cell.angle_gamma   90.00
#
_symmetry.space_group_name_H-M   'P 1'
#
loop_
_entity.id
_entity.type
_entity.pdbx_description
1 polymer ?
#
loop_
_entity_poly.entity_id
_entity_poly.type
_entity_poly.pdbx_seq_one_letter_code
_entity_poly.pdbx_strand_id
1 'polypeptide(L)'
;METINIICVDDQQEVLDSVMRDLRPLTPLVRLEEASGVADCLKLMEQIDEDGDYVAIVISDQVMPGESGTELLGKVASDPRFAKTRKVLLTGQATHADTINAINDGQINNYIEKPWQPEKILAIVKRLLTLYILDAGIDYKEYRPILDQQTLFSNLR
;
A
#
# COMPACT_ATOMS: atom_id res chain seq x y z
N MET A 1 18.52 -9.88 6.16
CA MET A 1 17.86 -8.60 6.51
C MET A 1 16.53 -8.53 5.78
N GLU A 2 15.47 -8.31 6.52
CA GLU A 2 14.12 -8.30 5.93
C GLU A 2 13.92 -7.08 5.06
N THR A 3 13.25 -7.28 3.93
CA THR A 3 12.93 -6.23 2.98
C THR A 3 11.50 -5.76 3.18
N ILE A 4 11.30 -4.45 3.14
CA ILE A 4 9.96 -3.86 3.18
C ILE A 4 9.47 -3.70 1.74
N ASN A 5 8.27 -4.21 1.47
CA ASN A 5 7.66 -4.20 0.14
C ASN A 5 6.41 -3.34 0.12
N ILE A 6 6.21 -2.64 -0.99
CA ILE A 6 4.96 -1.97 -1.34
C ILE A 6 4.48 -2.61 -2.65
N ILE A 7 3.26 -3.13 -2.66
CA ILE A 7 2.69 -3.79 -3.83
C ILE A 7 1.67 -2.87 -4.48
N CYS A 8 1.81 -2.68 -5.79
CA CYS A 8 0.86 -1.91 -6.60
C CYS A 8 0.12 -2.90 -7.50
N VAL A 9 -1.22 -2.83 -7.48
CA VAL A 9 -2.09 -3.79 -8.17
C VAL A 9 -2.99 -3.07 -9.16
N ASP A 10 -2.84 -3.38 -10.44
CA ASP A 10 -3.67 -2.83 -11.52
C ASP A 10 -3.52 -3.73 -12.75
N ASP A 11 -4.59 -3.92 -13.51
CA ASP A 11 -4.54 -4.67 -14.75
C ASP A 11 -4.00 -3.85 -15.93
N GLN A 12 -3.86 -2.53 -15.76
CA GLN A 12 -3.31 -1.63 -16.78
C GLN A 12 -1.87 -1.27 -16.43
N GLN A 13 -0.94 -1.72 -17.28
CA GLN A 13 0.49 -1.51 -17.07
C GLN A 13 0.85 -0.01 -17.00
N GLU A 14 0.15 0.83 -17.76
CA GLU A 14 0.39 2.27 -17.76
C GLU A 14 0.16 2.89 -16.39
N VAL A 15 -0.84 2.42 -15.66
CA VAL A 15 -1.13 2.88 -14.30
C VAL A 15 -0.03 2.42 -13.35
N LEU A 16 0.38 1.15 -13.44
CA LEU A 16 1.48 0.62 -12.64
C LEU A 16 2.77 1.42 -12.86
N ASP A 17 3.08 1.73 -14.13
CA ASP A 17 4.27 2.52 -14.47
C ASP A 17 4.23 3.90 -13.85
N SER A 18 3.05 4.54 -13.84
CA SER A 18 2.86 5.86 -13.23
C SER A 18 3.07 5.82 -11.72
N VAL A 19 2.49 4.83 -11.04
CA VAL A 19 2.65 4.67 -9.60
C VAL A 19 4.12 4.41 -9.25
N MET A 20 4.77 3.50 -10.00
CA MET A 20 6.17 3.16 -9.76
C MET A 20 7.08 4.38 -9.92
N ARG A 21 6.84 5.19 -10.94
CA ARG A 21 7.61 6.42 -11.16
C ARG A 21 7.44 7.38 -9.99
N ASP A 22 6.19 7.56 -9.52
CA ASP A 22 5.88 8.51 -8.47
C ASP A 22 6.44 8.07 -7.10
N LEU A 23 6.57 6.77 -6.90
CA LEU A 23 7.09 6.20 -5.64
C LEU A 23 8.59 5.89 -5.68
N ARG A 24 9.25 6.13 -6.81
CA ARG A 24 10.69 5.86 -6.96
C ARG A 24 11.56 6.48 -5.86
N PRO A 25 11.24 7.69 -5.34
CA PRO A 25 12.03 8.25 -4.24
C PRO A 25 12.15 7.38 -2.99
N LEU A 26 11.29 6.38 -2.83
CA LEU A 26 11.35 5.45 -1.69
C LEU A 26 12.39 4.34 -1.89
N THR A 27 12.86 4.13 -3.12
CA THR A 27 13.83 3.09 -3.43
C THR A 27 15.25 3.62 -3.26
N PRO A 28 16.24 2.77 -2.98
CA PRO A 28 16.15 1.32 -2.80
C PRO A 28 15.80 0.86 -1.38
N LEU A 29 15.52 1.76 -0.44
CA LEU A 29 15.23 1.39 0.94
C LEU A 29 13.98 0.53 1.05
N VAL A 30 13.01 0.74 0.14
CA VAL A 30 11.79 -0.05 0.04
C VAL A 30 11.75 -0.66 -1.37
N ARG A 31 11.27 -1.90 -1.47
CA ARG A 31 11.06 -2.56 -2.76
C ARG A 31 9.63 -2.29 -3.24
N LEU A 32 9.52 -1.87 -4.50
CA LEU A 32 8.23 -1.70 -5.16
C LEU A 32 7.96 -2.92 -6.03
N GLU A 33 6.78 -3.53 -5.84
CA GLU A 33 6.37 -4.72 -6.58
C GLU A 33 5.08 -4.46 -7.33
N GLU A 34 4.89 -5.14 -8.46
CA GLU A 34 3.70 -5.02 -9.29
C GLU A 34 2.91 -6.30 -9.32
N ALA A 35 1.58 -6.19 -9.34
CA ALA A 35 0.68 -7.31 -9.56
C ALA A 35 -0.41 -6.90 -10.54
N SER A 36 -0.81 -7.83 -11.42
CA SER A 36 -1.76 -7.55 -12.49
C SER A 36 -3.23 -7.74 -12.08
N GLY A 37 -3.48 -8.24 -10.88
CA GLY A 37 -4.82 -8.48 -10.37
C GLY A 37 -4.79 -9.12 -9.01
N VAL A 38 -5.95 -9.50 -8.51
CA VAL A 38 -6.10 -10.01 -7.13
C VAL A 38 -5.32 -11.31 -6.93
N ALA A 39 -5.47 -12.30 -7.82
CA ALA A 39 -4.80 -13.58 -7.67
C ALA A 39 -3.28 -13.43 -7.70
N ASP A 40 -2.76 -12.59 -8.59
CA ASP A 40 -1.33 -12.31 -8.71
C ASP A 40 -0.80 -11.64 -7.44
N CYS A 41 -1.55 -10.68 -6.90
CA CYS A 41 -1.18 -10.00 -5.66
C CYS A 41 -1.11 -10.97 -4.47
N LEU A 42 -2.13 -11.81 -4.31
CA LEU A 42 -2.17 -12.76 -3.20
C LEU A 42 -1.02 -13.77 -3.28
N LYS A 43 -0.68 -14.23 -4.49
CA LYS A 43 0.44 -15.11 -4.70
C LYS A 43 1.77 -14.45 -4.34
N LEU A 44 1.93 -13.19 -4.74
CA LEU A 44 3.11 -12.40 -4.40
C LEU A 44 3.25 -12.21 -2.88
N MET A 45 2.14 -11.91 -2.20
CA MET A 45 2.13 -11.76 -0.75
C MET A 45 2.53 -13.06 -0.03
N GLU A 46 2.07 -14.21 -0.54
CA GLU A 46 2.50 -15.51 0.00
C GLU A 46 4.01 -15.68 -0.12
N GLN A 47 4.58 -15.34 -1.28
CA GLN A 47 6.02 -15.46 -1.51
C GLN A 47 6.80 -14.53 -0.58
N ILE A 48 6.36 -13.29 -0.43
CA ILE A 48 7.00 -12.32 0.46
C ILE A 48 6.99 -12.82 1.91
N ASP A 49 5.85 -13.37 2.34
CA ASP A 49 5.72 -13.91 3.70
C ASP A 49 6.65 -15.11 3.92
N GLU A 50 6.72 -16.02 2.94
CA GLU A 50 7.62 -17.18 3.00
C GLU A 50 9.09 -16.76 3.09
N ASP A 51 9.46 -15.68 2.41
CA ASP A 51 10.82 -15.15 2.43
C ASP A 51 11.16 -14.43 3.75
N GLY A 52 10.19 -14.24 4.63
CA GLY A 52 10.37 -13.52 5.88
C GLY A 52 10.43 -12.01 5.72
N ASP A 53 9.97 -11.49 4.58
CA ASP A 53 9.94 -10.06 4.30
C ASP A 53 8.60 -9.45 4.69
N TYR A 54 8.50 -8.12 4.63
CA TYR A 54 7.32 -7.37 5.06
C TYR A 54 6.54 -6.85 3.87
N VAL A 55 5.20 -6.88 3.99
CA VAL A 55 4.29 -6.16 3.10
C VAL A 55 3.76 -4.96 3.88
N ALA A 56 4.31 -3.79 3.62
CA ALA A 56 3.92 -2.58 4.33
C ALA A 56 2.62 -1.99 3.81
N ILE A 57 2.48 -1.93 2.49
CA ILE A 57 1.35 -1.26 1.83
C ILE A 57 0.94 -2.05 0.60
N VAL A 58 -0.38 -2.19 0.40
CA VAL A 58 -0.97 -2.66 -0.85
C VAL A 58 -1.80 -1.51 -1.42
N ILE A 59 -1.45 -1.10 -2.63
CA ILE A 59 -2.15 -0.04 -3.37
C ILE A 59 -2.85 -0.71 -4.55
N SER A 60 -4.19 -0.69 -4.57
CA SER A 60 -4.95 -1.42 -5.59
C SER A 60 -5.92 -0.50 -6.33
N ASP A 61 -5.99 -0.69 -7.65
CA ASP A 61 -7.08 -0.15 -8.43
C ASP A 61 -8.39 -0.83 -8.02
N GLN A 62 -9.51 -0.11 -8.16
CA GLN A 62 -10.83 -0.63 -7.79
C GLN A 62 -11.40 -1.53 -8.88
N VAL A 63 -11.30 -1.12 -10.14
CA VAL A 63 -11.95 -1.83 -11.25
C VAL A 63 -10.93 -2.68 -11.99
N MET A 64 -11.02 -4.00 -11.77
CA MET A 64 -10.15 -4.98 -12.40
C MET A 64 -10.99 -6.17 -12.85
N PRO A 65 -10.56 -6.92 -13.88
CA PRO A 65 -11.25 -8.16 -14.27
C PRO A 65 -11.26 -9.15 -13.10
N GLY A 66 -12.40 -9.78 -12.86
CA GLY A 66 -12.58 -10.69 -11.76
C GLY A 66 -12.92 -9.95 -10.47
N GLU A 67 -12.07 -10.10 -9.45
CA GLU A 67 -12.32 -9.45 -8.17
C GLU A 67 -11.88 -7.98 -8.17
N SER A 68 -12.61 -7.16 -7.42
CA SER A 68 -12.34 -5.72 -7.29
C SER A 68 -11.22 -5.43 -6.28
N GLY A 69 -10.76 -4.16 -6.30
CA GLY A 69 -9.79 -3.70 -5.31
C GLY A 69 -10.30 -3.78 -3.88
N THR A 70 -11.58 -3.43 -3.65
CA THR A 70 -12.17 -3.52 -2.31
C THR A 70 -12.24 -4.97 -1.83
N GLU A 71 -12.50 -5.91 -2.72
CA GLU A 71 -12.47 -7.33 -2.37
C GLU A 71 -11.07 -7.79 -2.00
N LEU A 72 -10.05 -7.39 -2.76
CA LEU A 72 -8.65 -7.69 -2.45
C LEU A 72 -8.27 -7.14 -1.09
N LEU A 73 -8.53 -5.85 -0.86
CA LEU A 73 -8.15 -5.20 0.38
C LEU A 73 -8.90 -5.76 1.58
N GLY A 74 -10.14 -6.23 1.39
CA GLY A 74 -10.88 -6.96 2.40
C GLY A 74 -10.20 -8.28 2.78
N LYS A 75 -9.68 -9.02 1.79
CA LYS A 75 -8.92 -10.25 2.05
C LYS A 75 -7.63 -9.98 2.80
N VAL A 76 -6.93 -8.91 2.46
CA VAL A 76 -5.71 -8.49 3.18
C VAL A 76 -6.05 -8.15 4.63
N ALA A 77 -7.12 -7.38 4.83
CA ALA A 77 -7.56 -6.98 6.18
C ALA A 77 -7.92 -8.17 7.06
N SER A 78 -8.43 -9.25 6.46
CA SER A 78 -8.88 -10.44 7.18
C SER A 78 -7.76 -11.44 7.46
N ASP A 79 -6.57 -11.25 6.89
CA ASP A 79 -5.46 -12.17 7.07
C ASP A 79 -4.58 -11.72 8.24
N PRO A 80 -4.48 -12.53 9.32
CA PRO A 80 -3.70 -12.15 10.49
C PRO A 80 -2.22 -11.86 10.20
N ARG A 81 -1.66 -12.48 9.16
CA ARG A 81 -0.26 -12.25 8.78
C ARG A 81 -0.03 -10.81 8.29
N PHE A 82 -1.08 -10.19 7.76
CA PHE A 82 -1.02 -8.86 7.17
C PHE A 82 -1.89 -7.85 7.93
N ALA A 83 -2.10 -8.10 9.23
CA ALA A 83 -2.97 -7.27 10.05
C ALA A 83 -2.52 -5.81 10.12
N LYS A 84 -1.22 -5.55 9.98
CA LYS A 84 -0.64 -4.20 10.04
C LYS A 84 -0.42 -3.59 8.67
N THR A 85 -0.54 -4.36 7.59
CA THR A 85 -0.39 -3.86 6.22
C THR A 85 -1.41 -2.75 5.96
N ARG A 86 -0.92 -1.61 5.47
CA ARG A 86 -1.78 -0.49 5.11
C ARG A 86 -2.37 -0.72 3.73
N LYS A 87 -3.62 -0.30 3.56
CA LYS A 87 -4.40 -0.61 2.36
C LYS A 87 -4.87 0.68 1.72
N VAL A 88 -4.54 0.86 0.46
CA VAL A 88 -4.85 2.07 -0.31
C VAL A 88 -5.62 1.69 -1.57
N LEU A 89 -6.71 2.40 -1.83
CA LEU A 89 -7.51 2.20 -3.03
C LEU A 89 -7.28 3.36 -4.00
N LEU A 90 -6.94 3.02 -5.26
CA LEU A 90 -6.93 3.98 -6.37
C LEU A 90 -8.27 3.91 -7.05
N THR A 91 -9.00 5.03 -7.14
CA THR A 91 -10.35 5.01 -7.69
C THR A 91 -10.71 6.32 -8.38
N GLY A 92 -11.44 6.22 -9.50
CA GLY A 92 -12.10 7.37 -10.12
C GLY A 92 -13.44 7.69 -9.47
N GLN A 93 -13.87 6.90 -8.48
CA GLN A 93 -15.19 6.99 -7.86
C GLN A 93 -15.09 6.98 -6.33
N ALA A 94 -14.35 7.97 -5.79
CA ALA A 94 -14.11 8.06 -4.35
C ALA A 94 -15.39 8.20 -3.52
N THR A 95 -16.46 8.70 -4.13
CA THR A 95 -17.78 8.84 -3.48
C THR A 95 -18.68 7.62 -3.69
N HIS A 96 -18.20 6.60 -4.40
CA HIS A 96 -18.97 5.39 -4.64
C HIS A 96 -19.23 4.65 -3.32
N ALA A 97 -20.44 4.07 -3.19
CA ALA A 97 -20.87 3.43 -1.95
C ALA A 97 -19.92 2.32 -1.47
N ASP A 98 -19.36 1.52 -2.39
CA ASP A 98 -18.44 0.44 -2.02
C ASP A 98 -17.17 0.98 -1.40
N THR A 99 -16.63 2.08 -1.92
CA THR A 99 -15.45 2.74 -1.38
C THR A 99 -15.73 3.28 0.02
N ILE A 100 -16.86 3.96 0.20
CA ILE A 100 -17.27 4.52 1.48
C ILE A 100 -17.45 3.41 2.52
N ASN A 101 -18.12 2.32 2.15
CA ASN A 101 -18.33 1.19 3.03
C ASN A 101 -17.01 0.53 3.45
N ALA A 102 -16.08 0.36 2.50
CA ALA A 102 -14.77 -0.24 2.80
C ALA A 102 -13.94 0.62 3.76
N ILE A 103 -14.01 1.95 3.62
CA ILE A 103 -13.35 2.87 4.56
C ILE A 103 -13.97 2.73 5.94
N ASN A 104 -15.30 2.75 6.02
CA ASN A 104 -16.02 2.66 7.29
C ASN A 104 -15.79 1.33 8.00
N ASP A 105 -15.64 0.24 7.24
CA ASP A 105 -15.37 -1.09 7.77
C ASP A 105 -13.91 -1.30 8.14
N GLY A 106 -13.05 -0.30 7.95
CA GLY A 106 -11.63 -0.39 8.27
C GLY A 106 -10.81 -1.22 7.28
N GLN A 107 -11.37 -1.57 6.12
CA GLN A 107 -10.69 -2.34 5.09
C GLN A 107 -9.74 -1.51 4.24
N ILE A 108 -9.88 -0.19 4.29
CA ILE A 108 -9.07 0.76 3.54
C ILE A 108 -8.54 1.82 4.50
N ASN A 109 -7.23 2.05 4.47
CA ASN A 109 -6.60 3.10 5.29
C ASN A 109 -6.66 4.46 4.61
N ASN A 110 -6.65 4.47 3.29
CA ASN A 110 -6.75 5.70 2.52
C ASN A 110 -7.22 5.36 1.11
N TYR A 111 -7.79 6.35 0.42
CA TYR A 111 -8.04 6.25 -1.01
C TYR A 111 -7.35 7.39 -1.72
N ILE A 112 -7.03 7.18 -3.01
CA ILE A 112 -6.41 8.18 -3.87
C ILE A 112 -7.29 8.29 -5.11
N GLU A 113 -7.76 9.50 -5.39
CA GLU A 113 -8.63 9.76 -6.53
C GLU A 113 -7.83 9.89 -7.82
N LYS A 114 -8.30 9.23 -8.86
CA LYS A 114 -7.70 9.34 -10.20
C LYS A 114 -8.30 10.53 -10.93
N PRO A 115 -7.50 11.33 -11.63
CA PRO A 115 -6.04 11.35 -11.67
C PRO A 115 -5.46 11.98 -10.39
N TRP A 116 -4.29 11.53 -9.98
CA TRP A 116 -3.62 12.07 -8.79
C TRP A 116 -2.42 12.92 -9.17
N GLN A 117 -1.94 13.72 -8.21
CA GLN A 117 -0.69 14.44 -8.34
C GLN A 117 0.45 13.62 -7.72
N PRO A 118 1.64 13.56 -8.36
CA PRO A 118 2.76 12.76 -7.84
C PRO A 118 3.14 13.09 -6.40
N GLU A 119 3.13 14.37 -6.03
CA GLU A 119 3.47 14.80 -4.67
C GLU A 119 2.46 14.27 -3.66
N LYS A 120 1.21 14.16 -4.05
CA LYS A 120 0.12 13.75 -3.16
C LYS A 120 0.20 12.26 -2.86
N ILE A 121 0.40 11.42 -3.88
CA ILE A 121 0.53 9.98 -3.66
C ILE A 121 1.78 9.67 -2.84
N LEU A 122 2.89 10.35 -3.12
CA LEU A 122 4.12 10.14 -2.37
C LEU A 122 3.95 10.53 -0.89
N ALA A 123 3.29 11.66 -0.61
CA ALA A 123 3.04 12.11 0.75
C ALA A 123 2.18 11.12 1.54
N ILE A 124 1.12 10.61 0.92
CA ILE A 124 0.23 9.63 1.55
C ILE A 124 0.98 8.34 1.84
N VAL A 125 1.76 7.85 0.87
CA VAL A 125 2.51 6.61 1.03
C VAL A 125 3.59 6.75 2.10
N LYS A 126 4.31 7.86 2.15
CA LYS A 126 5.30 8.11 3.20
C LYS A 126 4.67 8.10 4.59
N ARG A 127 3.51 8.71 4.74
CA ARG A 127 2.79 8.74 6.02
C ARG A 127 2.40 7.31 6.44
N LEU A 128 1.81 6.55 5.53
CA LEU A 128 1.39 5.19 5.82
C LEU A 128 2.59 4.26 6.09
N LEU A 129 3.67 4.43 5.34
CA LEU A 129 4.90 3.67 5.55
C LEU A 129 5.47 3.94 6.93
N THR A 130 5.49 5.20 7.36
CA THR A 130 5.97 5.59 8.69
C THR A 130 5.14 4.91 9.77
N LEU A 131 3.81 4.96 9.66
CA LEU A 131 2.92 4.31 10.61
C LEU A 131 3.12 2.80 10.64
N TYR A 132 3.30 2.18 9.47
CA TYR A 132 3.54 0.74 9.40
C TYR A 132 4.84 0.35 10.12
N ILE A 133 5.93 1.05 9.84
CA ILE A 133 7.24 0.75 10.43
C ILE A 133 7.18 0.85 11.96
N LEU A 134 6.54 1.89 12.47
CA LEU A 134 6.38 2.07 13.93
C LEU A 134 5.49 0.99 14.53
N ASP A 135 4.37 0.69 13.87
CA ASP A 135 3.41 -0.30 14.35
C ASP A 135 3.98 -1.72 14.32
N ALA A 136 4.77 -2.04 13.30
CA ALA A 136 5.41 -3.35 13.16
C ALA A 136 6.65 -3.53 14.04
N GLY A 137 7.10 -2.48 14.72
CA GLY A 137 8.29 -2.54 15.58
C GLY A 137 9.60 -2.64 14.81
N ILE A 138 9.63 -2.20 13.56
CA ILE A 138 10.84 -2.18 12.75
C ILE A 138 11.68 -0.97 13.16
N ASP A 139 13.01 -1.13 13.23
CA ASP A 139 13.90 -0.01 13.51
C ASP A 139 13.80 1.01 12.37
N TYR A 140 13.31 2.21 12.70
CA TYR A 140 13.04 3.24 11.70
C TYR A 140 14.29 4.01 11.26
N LYS A 141 15.41 3.86 11.96
CA LYS A 141 16.58 4.73 11.76
C LYS A 141 17.12 4.71 10.35
N GLU A 142 17.24 3.52 9.74
CA GLU A 142 17.76 3.44 8.37
C GLU A 142 16.76 3.94 7.33
N TYR A 143 15.45 3.97 7.67
CA TYR A 143 14.40 4.43 6.77
C TYR A 143 14.10 5.92 6.91
N ARG A 144 14.71 6.59 7.89
CA ARG A 144 14.41 7.99 8.20
C ARG A 144 14.37 8.92 6.98
N PRO A 145 15.29 8.81 5.99
CA PRO A 145 15.26 9.70 4.83
C PRO A 145 13.99 9.63 3.98
N ILE A 146 13.24 8.53 4.05
CA ILE A 146 12.01 8.35 3.26
C ILE A 146 10.74 8.39 4.10
N LEU A 147 10.84 8.67 5.40
CA LEU A 147 9.68 8.74 6.28
C LEU A 147 9.08 10.14 6.31
N ASP A 148 7.80 10.21 6.67
CA ASP A 148 7.15 11.48 6.94
C ASP A 148 7.55 11.95 8.34
N GLN A 149 8.33 13.03 8.39
CA GLN A 149 8.94 13.48 9.65
C GLN A 149 7.90 13.91 10.68
N GLN A 150 6.84 14.58 10.26
CA GLN A 150 5.78 14.98 11.18
C GLN A 150 5.10 13.77 11.81
N THR A 151 4.77 12.76 11.01
CA THR A 151 4.17 11.52 11.50
C THR A 151 5.12 10.79 12.45
N LEU A 152 6.41 10.75 12.11
CA LEU A 152 7.42 10.09 12.92
C LEU A 152 7.49 10.76 14.30
N PHE A 153 7.67 12.07 14.35
CA PHE A 153 7.79 12.79 15.62
C PHE A 153 6.52 12.73 16.47
N SER A 154 5.35 12.73 15.84
CA SER A 154 4.07 12.67 16.54
C SER A 154 3.83 11.33 17.22
N ASN A 155 4.50 10.26 16.77
CA ASN A 155 4.30 8.90 17.26
C ASN A 155 5.48 8.34 18.05
N LEU A 156 6.57 9.07 18.17
CA LEU A 156 7.69 8.70 19.03
C LEU A 156 7.43 9.11 20.47
N ARG A 157 7.77 8.21 21.40
CA ARG A 157 7.65 8.44 22.83
C ARG A 157 8.89 7.99 23.57
#